data_ad22bcc546a0a05bd78283f71a5d2164
#
_entry.id   ad22bcc546a0a05bd78283f71a5d2164
#
_cell.length_a   1.000
_cell.length_b   1.000
_cell.length_c   1.000
_cell.angle_alpha   90.00
_cell.angle_beta   90.00
_cell.angle_gamma   90.00
#
_symmetry.space_group_name_H-M   'P 1'
#
loop_
_entity.id
_entity.type
_entity.pdbx_description
1 polymer ?
#
loop_
_entity_poly.entity_id
_entity_poly.type
_entity_poly.pdbx_seq_one_letter_code
_entity_poly.pdbx_strand_id
1 'polypeptide(L)'
;MKILIKTPIEKNYNFVFSKFDVDLFKFLKPPLLNLEVERFDGCKKGDEIHLAIGLGPISMKWISLITENSENDEENLFIDEGHLLPPPLTYWKHIHRVKKVDENLTEIHDDIEFSSGNAILDHAIYPMLYFQFYLRKPAYKKFFKSL
;
A
#
# COMPACT_ATOMS: atom_id res chain seq x y z
N MET A 1 -0.57 -15.44 -3.70
CA MET A 1 -0.28 -14.81 -5.02
C MET A 1 0.48 -13.52 -4.81
N LYS A 2 1.21 -13.09 -5.81
CA LYS A 2 2.04 -11.88 -5.74
C LYS A 2 1.63 -10.85 -6.79
N ILE A 3 1.68 -9.58 -6.38
CA ILE A 3 1.48 -8.42 -7.25
C ILE A 3 2.66 -7.49 -7.04
N LEU A 4 3.29 -7.06 -8.14
CA LEU A 4 4.34 -6.04 -8.10
C LEU A 4 3.99 -4.94 -9.09
N ILE A 5 3.81 -3.73 -8.57
CA ILE A 5 3.54 -2.54 -9.37
C ILE A 5 4.61 -1.51 -9.06
N LYS A 6 5.23 -1.00 -10.11
CA LYS A 6 6.31 0.00 -10.03
C LYS A 6 5.84 1.32 -10.61
N THR A 7 6.09 2.40 -9.90
CA THR A 7 5.72 3.75 -10.33
C THR A 7 6.93 4.68 -10.26
N PRO A 8 7.40 5.23 -11.38
CA PRO A 8 8.48 6.22 -11.39
C PRO A 8 7.98 7.58 -10.92
N ILE A 9 8.76 8.24 -10.06
CA ILE A 9 8.50 9.59 -9.53
C ILE A 9 9.76 10.43 -9.70
N GLU A 10 9.63 11.56 -10.36
CA GLU A 10 10.74 12.48 -10.63
C GLU A 10 11.06 13.36 -9.41
N LYS A 11 11.45 12.70 -8.31
CA LYS A 11 11.86 13.33 -7.04
C LYS A 11 12.85 12.43 -6.31
N ASN A 12 13.58 13.01 -5.36
CA ASN A 12 14.52 12.29 -4.51
C ASN A 12 13.80 11.23 -3.65
N TYR A 13 14.40 10.06 -3.50
CA TYR A 13 13.77 8.93 -2.80
C TYR A 13 13.53 9.19 -1.30
N ASN A 14 14.40 9.94 -0.63
CA ASN A 14 14.18 10.32 0.77
C ASN A 14 13.00 11.27 0.91
N PHE A 15 12.88 12.23 -0.02
CA PHE A 15 11.71 13.12 -0.06
C PHE A 15 10.43 12.35 -0.28
N VAL A 16 10.42 11.44 -1.26
CA VAL A 16 9.25 10.60 -1.56
C VAL A 16 8.86 9.77 -0.33
N PHE A 17 9.82 9.11 0.30
CA PHE A 17 9.56 8.30 1.49
C PHE A 17 9.03 9.12 2.67
N SER A 18 9.50 10.35 2.85
CA SER A 18 9.04 11.25 3.91
C SER A 18 7.56 11.63 3.79
N LYS A 19 6.95 11.42 2.62
CA LYS A 19 5.53 11.71 2.33
C LYS A 19 4.61 10.51 2.49
N PHE A 20 5.13 9.35 2.90
CA PHE A 20 4.30 8.20 3.24
C PHE A 20 3.65 8.39 4.61
N ASP A 21 2.57 9.16 4.60
CA ASP A 21 1.79 9.53 5.77
C ASP A 21 0.30 9.29 5.52
N VAL A 22 -0.53 9.71 6.47
CA VAL A 22 -1.99 9.53 6.38
C VAL A 22 -2.60 10.29 5.20
N ASP A 23 -2.03 11.42 4.81
CA ASP A 23 -2.56 12.23 3.70
C ASP A 23 -2.33 11.53 2.36
N LEU A 24 -1.13 11.00 2.12
CA LEU A 24 -0.88 10.18 0.95
C LEU A 24 -1.79 8.95 0.94
N PHE A 25 -1.90 8.28 2.08
CA PHE A 25 -2.73 7.07 2.19
C PHE A 25 -4.19 7.34 1.82
N LYS A 26 -4.76 8.43 2.31
CA LYS A 26 -6.11 8.86 1.95
C LYS A 26 -6.23 9.24 0.47
N PHE A 27 -5.19 9.83 -0.09
CA PHE A 27 -5.15 10.20 -1.52
C PHE A 27 -5.15 8.97 -2.44
N LEU A 28 -4.57 7.87 -1.99
CA LEU A 28 -4.49 6.61 -2.74
C LEU A 28 -5.77 5.76 -2.66
N LYS A 29 -6.80 6.24 -2.01
CA LYS A 29 -8.07 5.55 -1.85
C LYS A 29 -8.63 5.06 -3.20
N PRO A 30 -9.02 3.77 -3.30
CA PRO A 30 -9.65 3.25 -4.52
C PRO A 30 -10.98 3.97 -4.82
N PRO A 31 -11.28 4.28 -6.10
CA PRO A 31 -12.45 5.10 -6.44
C PRO A 31 -13.80 4.44 -6.15
N LEU A 32 -13.85 3.11 -6.08
CA LEU A 32 -15.10 2.36 -5.90
C LEU A 32 -15.35 1.92 -4.46
N LEU A 33 -14.39 2.13 -3.55
CA LEU A 33 -14.49 1.72 -2.16
C LEU A 33 -14.59 2.94 -1.24
N ASN A 34 -15.45 2.84 -0.23
CA ASN A 34 -15.39 3.73 0.92
C ASN A 34 -14.29 3.23 1.85
N LEU A 35 -13.30 4.08 2.07
CA LEU A 35 -12.19 3.76 2.95
C LEU A 35 -12.07 4.86 3.99
N GLU A 36 -12.24 4.50 5.25
CA GLU A 36 -12.00 5.38 6.38
C GLU A 36 -10.75 4.93 7.13
N VAL A 37 -9.88 5.87 7.43
CA VAL A 37 -8.72 5.63 8.29
C VAL A 37 -9.15 5.89 9.73
N GLU A 38 -9.33 4.81 10.50
CA GLU A 38 -9.72 4.91 11.91
C GLU A 38 -8.53 5.16 12.83
N ARG A 39 -7.37 4.63 12.47
CA ARG A 39 -6.12 4.81 13.21
C ARG A 39 -4.94 4.73 12.25
N PHE A 40 -4.00 5.64 12.37
CA PHE A 40 -2.77 5.64 11.62
C PHE A 40 -1.62 6.10 12.53
N ASP A 41 -0.85 5.14 13.06
CA ASP A 41 0.26 5.43 13.97
C ASP A 41 1.49 5.94 13.22
N GLY A 42 1.72 5.47 12.01
CA GLY A 42 2.88 5.75 11.18
C GLY A 42 3.34 4.54 10.39
N CYS A 43 4.59 4.58 9.92
CA CYS A 43 5.19 3.53 9.10
C CYS A 43 6.44 2.91 9.75
N LYS A 44 6.56 2.99 11.08
CA LYS A 44 7.65 2.38 11.84
C LYS A 44 7.24 1.05 12.43
N LYS A 45 8.20 0.16 12.58
CA LYS A 45 7.99 -1.14 13.22
C LYS A 45 7.22 -1.01 14.54
N GLY A 46 6.12 -1.74 14.66
CA GLY A 46 5.21 -1.69 15.80
C GLY A 46 3.99 -0.78 15.62
N ASP A 47 4.00 0.10 14.61
CA ASP A 47 2.87 0.96 14.29
C ASP A 47 1.70 0.13 13.73
N GLU A 48 0.49 0.59 14.00
CA GLU A 48 -0.74 -0.03 13.50
C GLU A 48 -1.52 0.92 12.60
N ILE A 49 -2.18 0.35 11.60
CA ILE A 49 -3.08 1.06 10.70
C ILE A 49 -4.43 0.34 10.73
N HIS A 50 -5.47 1.05 11.12
CA HIS A 50 -6.84 0.54 11.20
C HIS A 50 -7.70 1.23 10.17
N LEU A 51 -8.36 0.43 9.34
CA LEU A 51 -9.22 0.89 8.26
C LEU A 51 -10.62 0.31 8.41
N ALA A 52 -11.62 1.09 8.00
CA ALA A 52 -12.95 0.58 7.67
C ALA A 52 -13.09 0.63 6.15
N ILE A 53 -13.33 -0.52 5.53
CA ILE A 53 -13.51 -0.65 4.09
C ILE A 53 -14.98 -0.96 3.82
N GLY A 54 -15.63 -0.10 3.04
CA GLY A 54 -17.03 -0.25 2.72
C GLY A 54 -17.27 -0.44 1.22
N LEU A 55 -18.25 -1.31 0.90
CA LEU A 55 -18.83 -1.45 -0.42
C LEU A 55 -20.34 -1.40 -0.26
N GLY A 56 -20.97 -0.28 -0.65
CA GLY A 56 -22.38 -0.04 -0.38
C GLY A 56 -22.67 -0.01 1.13
N PRO A 57 -23.69 -0.75 1.62
CA PRO A 57 -24.06 -0.77 3.03
C PRO A 57 -23.15 -1.64 3.91
N ILE A 58 -22.22 -2.38 3.32
CA ILE A 58 -21.33 -3.31 4.03
C ILE A 58 -20.03 -2.59 4.38
N SER A 59 -19.64 -2.63 5.65
CA SER A 59 -18.34 -2.14 6.13
C SER A 59 -17.60 -3.24 6.86
N MET A 60 -16.32 -3.40 6.55
CA MET A 60 -15.43 -4.41 7.15
C MET A 60 -14.17 -3.75 7.67
N LYS A 61 -13.63 -4.29 8.76
CA LYS A 61 -12.39 -3.80 9.35
C LYS A 61 -11.17 -4.46 8.72
N TRP A 62 -10.14 -3.64 8.57
CA TRP A 62 -8.81 -4.06 8.15
C TRP A 62 -7.80 -3.48 9.13
N ILE A 63 -7.03 -4.34 9.78
CA ILE A 63 -5.95 -3.94 10.69
C ILE A 63 -4.64 -4.47 10.15
N SER A 64 -3.70 -3.57 9.90
CA SER A 64 -2.32 -3.90 9.53
C SER A 64 -1.37 -3.53 10.65
N LEU A 65 -0.35 -4.35 10.85
CA LEU A 65 0.79 -4.10 11.72
C LEU A 65 2.02 -3.82 10.86
N ILE A 66 2.75 -2.75 11.15
CA ILE A 66 4.05 -2.51 10.54
C ILE A 66 5.06 -3.44 11.20
N THR A 67 5.50 -4.45 10.47
CA THR A 67 6.38 -5.50 11.00
C THR A 67 7.86 -5.19 10.84
N GLU A 68 8.19 -4.32 9.88
CA GLU A 68 9.57 -3.94 9.59
C GLU A 68 9.61 -2.57 8.89
N ASN A 69 10.69 -1.82 9.14
CA ASN A 69 11.06 -0.65 8.35
C ASN A 69 12.57 -0.54 8.27
N SER A 70 13.07 -0.05 7.15
CA SER A 70 14.51 0.20 6.97
C SER A 70 14.76 1.35 6.02
N GLU A 71 15.88 2.04 6.23
CA GLU A 71 16.35 3.13 5.39
C GLU A 71 17.85 2.95 5.13
N ASN A 72 18.25 3.04 3.86
CA ASN A 72 19.65 2.96 3.46
C ASN A 72 19.92 3.80 2.22
N ASP A 73 21.15 3.74 1.67
CA ASP A 73 21.56 4.57 0.54
C ASP A 73 20.94 4.18 -0.80
N GLU A 74 20.26 3.04 -0.85
CA GLU A 74 19.66 2.51 -2.09
C GLU A 74 18.13 2.54 -2.06
N GLU A 75 17.53 2.29 -0.90
CA GLU A 75 16.09 2.21 -0.75
C GLU A 75 15.63 2.45 0.68
N ASN A 76 14.41 2.96 0.80
CA ASN A 76 13.68 3.03 2.05
C ASN A 76 12.43 2.17 1.92
N LEU A 77 12.08 1.42 2.95
CA LEU A 77 10.90 0.56 2.92
C LEU A 77 10.23 0.43 4.29
N PHE A 78 8.98 0.05 4.25
CA PHE A 78 8.28 -0.52 5.39
C PHE A 78 7.35 -1.64 4.92
N ILE A 79 7.05 -2.56 5.83
CA ILE A 79 6.21 -3.74 5.55
C ILE A 79 4.99 -3.68 6.43
N ASP A 80 3.81 -3.69 5.83
CA ASP A 80 2.58 -3.92 6.55
C ASP A 80 2.08 -5.35 6.33
N GLU A 81 1.69 -5.99 7.43
CA GLU A 81 1.10 -7.32 7.40
C GLU A 81 -0.29 -7.28 8.02
N GLY A 82 -1.21 -7.98 7.39
CA GLY A 82 -2.60 -8.06 7.84
C GLY A 82 -2.72 -8.81 9.16
N HIS A 83 -3.26 -8.14 10.19
CA HIS A 83 -3.56 -8.72 11.48
C HIS A 83 -5.03 -9.11 11.59
N LEU A 84 -5.91 -8.27 11.07
CA LEU A 84 -7.33 -8.55 10.86
C LEU A 84 -7.68 -8.21 9.43
N LEU A 85 -8.20 -9.17 8.68
CA LEU A 85 -8.50 -9.01 7.25
C LEU A 85 -9.97 -9.29 6.97
N PRO A 86 -10.58 -8.56 6.03
CA PRO A 86 -11.93 -8.88 5.58
C PRO A 86 -11.92 -10.19 4.78
N PRO A 87 -12.91 -11.06 5.01
CA PRO A 87 -13.05 -12.26 4.18
C PRO A 87 -13.16 -11.90 2.70
N PRO A 88 -12.62 -12.70 1.79
CA PRO A 88 -12.02 -14.03 1.99
C PRO A 88 -10.52 -14.03 2.28
N LEU A 89 -9.88 -12.86 2.45
CA LEU A 89 -8.43 -12.80 2.70
C LEU A 89 -8.07 -13.38 4.06
N THR A 90 -7.04 -14.24 4.07
CA THR A 90 -6.46 -14.85 5.27
C THR A 90 -5.01 -14.47 5.49
N TYR A 91 -4.36 -13.94 4.46
CA TYR A 91 -2.97 -13.51 4.50
C TYR A 91 -2.78 -12.26 3.64
N TRP A 92 -2.00 -11.31 4.17
CA TRP A 92 -1.63 -10.08 3.48
C TRP A 92 -0.27 -9.61 3.95
N LYS A 93 0.61 -9.35 2.99
CA LYS A 93 1.90 -8.71 3.23
C LYS A 93 2.16 -7.71 2.11
N HIS A 94 2.41 -6.47 2.46
CA HIS A 94 2.66 -5.40 1.52
C HIS A 94 3.98 -4.72 1.87
N ILE A 95 4.95 -4.85 0.99
CA ILE A 95 6.21 -4.12 1.09
C ILE A 95 6.06 -2.83 0.29
N HIS A 96 6.07 -1.70 1.00
CA HIS A 96 6.13 -0.38 0.41
C HIS A 96 7.59 0.01 0.26
N ARG A 97 8.13 -0.11 -0.95
CA ARG A 97 9.52 0.18 -1.22
C ARG A 97 9.65 1.45 -2.04
N VAL A 98 10.55 2.33 -1.62
CA VAL A 98 10.90 3.56 -2.34
C VAL A 98 12.37 3.41 -2.73
N LYS A 99 12.59 3.06 -3.99
CA LYS A 99 13.92 2.72 -4.51
C LYS A 99 14.55 3.90 -5.22
N LYS A 100 15.81 4.21 -4.87
CA LYS A 100 16.60 5.20 -5.56
C LYS A 100 16.97 4.70 -6.96
N VAL A 101 16.66 5.49 -8.00
CA VAL A 101 17.14 5.27 -9.36
C VAL A 101 18.31 6.21 -9.65
N ASP A 102 18.13 7.51 -9.34
CA ASP A 102 19.19 8.52 -9.29
C ASP A 102 18.83 9.61 -8.26
N GLU A 103 19.56 10.73 -8.24
CA GLU A 103 19.36 11.79 -7.24
C GLU A 103 17.93 12.39 -7.27
N ASN A 104 17.30 12.43 -8.45
CA ASN A 104 15.99 13.04 -8.65
C ASN A 104 14.99 12.11 -9.33
N LEU A 105 15.26 10.81 -9.30
CA LEU A 105 14.35 9.80 -9.83
C LEU A 105 14.23 8.63 -8.86
N THR A 106 13.01 8.32 -8.53
CA THR A 106 12.63 7.27 -7.58
C THR A 106 11.65 6.31 -8.24
N GLU A 107 11.67 5.09 -7.82
CA GLU A 107 10.68 4.09 -8.20
C GLU A 107 9.97 3.58 -6.96
N ILE A 108 8.65 3.83 -6.87
CA ILE A 108 7.81 3.27 -5.80
C ILE A 108 7.39 1.87 -6.20
N HIS A 109 7.62 0.90 -5.32
CA HIS A 109 7.16 -0.48 -5.50
C HIS A 109 6.04 -0.78 -4.50
N ASP A 110 4.87 -1.12 -5.01
CA ASP A 110 3.83 -1.83 -4.28
C ASP A 110 4.06 -3.32 -4.52
N ASP A 111 4.68 -3.99 -3.56
CA ASP A 111 5.05 -5.41 -3.62
C ASP A 111 4.19 -6.19 -2.63
N ILE A 112 3.21 -6.90 -3.16
CA ILE A 112 2.11 -7.47 -2.38
C ILE A 112 2.10 -8.99 -2.50
N GLU A 113 1.91 -9.65 -1.38
CA GLU A 113 1.61 -11.08 -1.30
C GLU A 113 0.31 -11.28 -0.53
N PHE A 114 -0.61 -12.07 -1.09
CA PHE A 114 -1.89 -12.34 -0.47
C PHE A 114 -2.35 -13.78 -0.68
N SER A 115 -3.24 -14.24 0.18
CA SER A 115 -3.92 -15.53 0.06
C SER A 115 -5.30 -15.51 0.71
N SER A 116 -6.22 -16.26 0.15
CA SER A 116 -7.50 -16.61 0.77
C SER A 116 -7.48 -18.02 1.41
N GLY A 117 -6.35 -18.73 1.27
CA GLY A 117 -6.27 -20.14 1.62
C GLY A 117 -6.81 -21.08 0.56
N ASN A 118 -7.29 -20.55 -0.58
CA ASN A 118 -7.82 -21.32 -1.69
C ASN A 118 -7.27 -20.78 -3.01
N ALA A 119 -6.53 -21.60 -3.76
CA ALA A 119 -5.85 -21.18 -4.98
C ALA A 119 -6.81 -20.70 -6.09
N ILE A 120 -7.98 -21.33 -6.22
CA ILE A 120 -8.99 -20.93 -7.21
C ILE A 120 -9.54 -19.54 -6.87
N LEU A 121 -9.83 -19.30 -5.60
CA LEU A 121 -10.34 -18.02 -5.12
C LEU A 121 -9.27 -16.92 -5.22
N ASP A 122 -8.02 -17.24 -4.95
CA ASP A 122 -6.89 -16.31 -5.14
C ASP A 122 -6.81 -15.82 -6.59
N HIS A 123 -6.95 -16.74 -7.56
CA HIS A 123 -6.96 -16.37 -8.98
C HIS A 123 -8.18 -15.50 -9.35
N ALA A 124 -9.33 -15.73 -8.72
CA ALA A 124 -10.53 -14.93 -8.95
C ALA A 124 -10.40 -13.51 -8.36
N ILE A 125 -9.72 -13.36 -7.22
CA ILE A 125 -9.49 -12.09 -6.54
C ILE A 125 -8.39 -11.26 -7.23
N TYR A 126 -7.40 -11.92 -7.80
CA TYR A 126 -6.20 -11.30 -8.35
C TYR A 126 -6.48 -10.13 -9.31
N PRO A 127 -7.34 -10.25 -10.34
CA PRO A 127 -7.56 -9.15 -11.29
C PRO A 127 -8.09 -7.87 -10.62
N MET A 128 -8.97 -8.01 -9.63
CA MET A 128 -9.54 -6.89 -8.88
C MET A 128 -8.47 -6.18 -8.04
N LEU A 129 -7.67 -6.95 -7.30
CA LEU A 129 -6.59 -6.38 -6.50
C LEU A 129 -5.52 -5.73 -7.38
N TYR A 130 -5.11 -6.41 -8.46
CA TYR A 130 -4.15 -5.86 -9.41
C TYR A 130 -4.62 -4.51 -9.95
N PHE A 131 -5.86 -4.43 -10.39
CA PHE A 131 -6.42 -3.21 -10.94
C PHE A 131 -6.44 -2.07 -9.91
N GLN A 132 -6.85 -2.35 -8.68
CA GLN A 132 -6.88 -1.33 -7.60
C GLN A 132 -5.49 -0.76 -7.33
N PHE A 133 -4.46 -1.61 -7.25
CA PHE A 133 -3.08 -1.14 -7.03
C PHE A 133 -2.48 -0.51 -8.28
N TYR A 134 -2.87 -0.96 -9.47
CA TYR A 134 -2.46 -0.32 -10.71
C TYR A 134 -2.95 1.14 -10.79
N LEU A 135 -4.14 1.43 -10.29
CA LEU A 135 -4.68 2.79 -10.23
C LEU A 135 -3.88 3.72 -9.30
N ARG A 136 -3.05 3.18 -8.42
CA ARG A 136 -2.13 3.99 -7.62
C ARG A 136 -1.06 4.69 -8.47
N LYS A 137 -0.70 4.14 -9.61
CA LYS A 137 0.32 4.75 -10.49
C LYS A 137 -0.03 6.20 -10.86
N PRO A 138 -1.17 6.49 -11.48
CA PRO A 138 -1.55 7.87 -11.77
C PRO A 138 -1.78 8.70 -10.50
N ALA A 139 -2.27 8.08 -9.42
CA ALA A 139 -2.50 8.77 -8.15
C ALA A 139 -1.17 9.23 -7.50
N TYR A 140 -0.17 8.36 -7.44
CA TYR A 140 1.18 8.74 -6.98
C TYR A 140 1.75 9.89 -7.80
N LYS A 141 1.69 9.78 -9.12
CA LYS A 141 2.21 10.83 -10.02
C LYS A 141 1.52 12.16 -9.79
N LYS A 142 0.21 12.15 -9.66
CA LYS A 142 -0.57 13.36 -9.38
C LYS A 142 -0.24 13.97 -8.01
N PHE A 143 -0.13 13.16 -6.98
CA PHE A 143 0.21 13.60 -5.63
C PHE A 143 1.59 14.28 -5.60
N PHE A 144 2.62 13.60 -6.10
CA PHE A 144 3.99 14.13 -6.06
C PHE A 144 4.22 15.29 -7.02
N LYS A 145 3.47 15.38 -8.10
CA LYS A 145 3.53 16.54 -9.01
C LYS A 145 3.02 17.82 -8.38
N SER A 146 2.10 17.72 -7.41
CA SER A 146 1.54 18.87 -6.70
C SER A 146 2.44 19.41 -5.58
N LEU A 147 3.54 18.74 -5.26
CA LEU A 147 4.46 19.07 -4.17
C LEU A 147 5.67 19.88 -4.62
#